data_0eda0ad922e487dc98d2383da3d83b1a
#
_entry.id   0eda0ad922e487dc98d2383da3d83b1a
#
_cell.length_a   1.000
_cell.length_b   1.000
_cell.length_c   1.000
_cell.angle_alpha   90.00
_cell.angle_beta   90.00
_cell.angle_gamma   90.00
#
_symmetry.space_group_name_H-M   'P 1'
#
loop_
_entity.id
_entity.type
_entity.pdbx_description
1 polymer ?
#
loop_
_entity_poly.entity_id
_entity_poly.type
_entity_poly.pdbx_seq_one_letter_code
_entity_poly.pdbx_strand_id
1 'polypeptide(L)'
;AGFLRELEERGWPGRDEIKPLLSGIPDNDAVFVQSMVGLPTILGFFNEPRSAMGLPDAKAAYVVLGEDPTPLLDPIRGSVMSLPPYQAVAEGSGTISLGQADSDGVVRQVPMFIAGTNGEIYPALALETLRVALGDKTFVLKTSEASGEFSAGTLAMTEFKVGEFQVPVTANGHLLIYYSRNDPSLYLSARDLLNLSDEELVP
;
A
#
# COMPACT_ATOMS: atom_id res chain seq x y z
N ALA A 1 -12.62 -22.75 -3.20
CA ALA A 1 -13.99 -22.23 -3.19
C ALA A 1 -14.38 -21.54 -4.51
N GLY A 2 -13.52 -20.66 -5.08
CA GLY A 2 -13.82 -19.91 -6.31
C GLY A 2 -14.06 -20.78 -7.53
N PHE A 3 -13.20 -21.79 -7.75
CA PHE A 3 -13.29 -22.67 -8.93
C PHE A 3 -14.57 -23.52 -8.94
N LEU A 4 -14.99 -24.06 -7.80
CA LEU A 4 -16.26 -24.80 -7.73
C LEU A 4 -17.47 -23.92 -8.04
N ARG A 5 -17.48 -22.67 -7.55
CA ARG A 5 -18.55 -21.72 -7.85
C ARG A 5 -18.59 -21.40 -9.34
N GLU A 6 -17.43 -21.20 -9.98
CA GLU A 6 -17.35 -20.94 -11.42
C GLU A 6 -17.86 -22.15 -12.25
N LEU A 7 -17.57 -23.38 -11.85
CA LEU A 7 -18.12 -24.58 -12.47
C LEU A 7 -19.63 -24.69 -12.29
N GLU A 8 -20.15 -24.27 -11.14
CA GLU A 8 -21.59 -24.20 -10.86
C GLU A 8 -22.28 -23.16 -11.76
N GLU A 9 -21.71 -21.98 -11.87
CA GLU A 9 -22.24 -20.89 -12.71
C GLU A 9 -22.23 -21.27 -14.22
N ARG A 10 -21.24 -22.03 -14.67
CA ARG A 10 -21.11 -22.51 -16.06
C ARG A 10 -21.90 -23.79 -16.35
N GLY A 11 -22.52 -24.40 -15.35
CA GLY A 11 -23.34 -25.61 -15.54
C GLY A 11 -22.56 -26.81 -16.07
N TRP A 12 -21.29 -26.97 -15.69
CA TRP A 12 -20.43 -28.03 -16.22
C TRP A 12 -20.92 -29.46 -15.79
N PRO A 13 -21.17 -30.37 -16.74
CA PRO A 13 -21.83 -31.64 -16.44
C PRO A 13 -21.02 -32.63 -15.57
N GLY A 14 -19.67 -32.45 -15.50
CA GLY A 14 -18.77 -33.27 -14.65
C GLY A 14 -18.54 -32.74 -13.24
N ARG A 15 -19.22 -31.67 -12.84
CA ARG A 15 -19.01 -30.99 -11.56
C ARG A 15 -19.21 -31.90 -10.34
N ASP A 16 -20.22 -32.74 -10.34
CA ASP A 16 -20.57 -33.60 -9.20
C ASP A 16 -19.56 -34.73 -8.99
N GLU A 17 -18.85 -35.12 -10.04
CA GLU A 17 -17.76 -36.11 -9.98
C GLU A 17 -16.47 -35.51 -9.43
N ILE A 18 -16.20 -34.22 -9.75
CA ILE A 18 -14.98 -33.54 -9.32
C ILE A 18 -15.11 -32.97 -7.91
N LYS A 19 -16.32 -32.58 -7.49
CA LYS A 19 -16.56 -31.99 -6.18
C LYS A 19 -15.99 -32.79 -5.00
N PRO A 20 -16.14 -34.11 -4.92
CA PRO A 20 -15.51 -34.93 -3.86
C PRO A 20 -13.98 -34.92 -3.93
N LEU A 21 -13.40 -34.87 -5.13
CA LEU A 21 -11.94 -34.84 -5.32
C LEU A 21 -11.35 -33.49 -4.88
N LEU A 22 -12.06 -32.40 -5.15
CA LEU A 22 -11.64 -31.06 -4.77
C LEU A 22 -11.89 -30.73 -3.30
N SER A 23 -12.85 -31.40 -2.66
CA SER A 23 -13.13 -31.18 -1.23
C SER A 23 -11.98 -31.61 -0.30
N GLY A 24 -11.09 -32.48 -0.77
CA GLY A 24 -9.88 -32.89 -0.07
C GLY A 24 -8.67 -31.98 -0.28
N ILE A 25 -8.76 -30.97 -1.17
CA ILE A 25 -7.68 -30.04 -1.43
C ILE A 25 -7.79 -28.88 -0.44
N PRO A 26 -6.74 -28.57 0.36
CA PRO A 26 -6.75 -27.42 1.25
C PRO A 26 -6.99 -26.12 0.47
N ASP A 27 -7.81 -25.24 1.02
CA ASP A 27 -7.91 -23.86 0.54
C ASP A 27 -6.66 -23.11 1.01
N ASN A 28 -5.63 -23.08 0.16
CA ASN A 28 -4.35 -22.44 0.47
C ASN A 28 -4.50 -20.94 0.74
N ASP A 29 -5.48 -20.28 0.10
CA ASP A 29 -5.76 -18.87 0.35
C ASP A 29 -6.28 -18.69 1.78
N ALA A 30 -7.19 -19.55 2.23
CA ALA A 30 -7.68 -19.51 3.60
C ALA A 30 -6.59 -19.82 4.64
N VAL A 31 -5.71 -20.77 4.34
CA VAL A 31 -4.55 -21.10 5.20
C VAL A 31 -3.60 -19.89 5.29
N PHE A 32 -3.32 -19.24 4.17
CA PHE A 32 -2.45 -18.07 4.14
C PHE A 32 -3.08 -16.88 4.88
N VAL A 33 -4.36 -16.59 4.66
CA VAL A 33 -5.10 -15.58 5.43
C VAL A 33 -4.99 -15.83 6.93
N GLN A 34 -5.20 -17.09 7.35
CA GLN A 34 -5.11 -17.45 8.76
C GLN A 34 -3.70 -17.21 9.35
N SER A 35 -2.65 -17.42 8.55
CA SER A 35 -1.26 -17.15 8.98
C SER A 35 -0.95 -15.66 9.10
N MET A 36 -1.71 -14.79 8.42
CA MET A 36 -1.57 -13.34 8.52
C MET A 36 -2.28 -12.73 9.74
N VAL A 37 -3.25 -13.45 10.33
CA VAL A 37 -4.03 -12.93 11.46
C VAL A 37 -3.13 -12.63 12.66
N GLY A 38 -3.17 -11.39 13.15
CA GLY A 38 -2.36 -10.93 14.29
C GLY A 38 -0.92 -10.55 13.94
N LEU A 39 -0.53 -10.66 12.66
CA LEU A 39 0.76 -10.15 12.19
C LEU A 39 0.60 -8.76 11.57
N PRO A 40 1.58 -7.86 11.73
CA PRO A 40 1.55 -6.51 11.15
C PRO A 40 1.81 -6.57 9.63
N THR A 41 0.86 -7.15 8.90
CA THR A 41 0.96 -7.36 7.46
C THR A 41 0.51 -6.13 6.69
N ILE A 42 1.33 -5.69 5.74
CA ILE A 42 1.02 -4.57 4.84
C ILE A 42 0.96 -5.08 3.41
N LEU A 43 -0.11 -4.72 2.69
CA LEU A 43 -0.33 -5.14 1.32
C LEU A 43 -0.04 -4.02 0.33
N GLY A 44 0.68 -4.36 -0.73
CA GLY A 44 0.91 -3.47 -1.85
C GLY A 44 -0.22 -3.54 -2.89
N PHE A 45 -0.48 -2.41 -3.56
CA PHE A 45 -1.36 -2.36 -4.72
C PHE A 45 -0.79 -1.42 -5.80
N PHE A 46 -1.18 -1.68 -7.06
CA PHE A 46 -0.80 -0.83 -8.20
C PHE A 46 -1.93 0.10 -8.59
N ASN A 47 -1.57 1.32 -9.03
CA ASN A 47 -2.47 2.19 -9.78
C ASN A 47 -2.63 1.63 -11.20
N GLU A 48 -3.81 1.13 -11.52
CA GLU A 48 -4.17 0.63 -12.86
C GLU A 48 -5.53 1.23 -13.28
N PRO A 49 -5.52 2.34 -14.03
CA PRO A 49 -6.74 3.08 -14.38
C PRO A 49 -7.78 2.26 -15.16
N ARG A 50 -7.37 1.17 -15.79
CA ARG A 50 -8.25 0.28 -16.56
C ARG A 50 -8.79 -0.88 -15.76
N SER A 51 -8.35 -1.04 -14.51
CA SER A 51 -8.82 -2.12 -13.64
C SER A 51 -10.28 -1.89 -13.22
N ALA A 52 -11.07 -2.94 -13.29
CA ALA A 52 -12.44 -2.96 -12.77
C ALA A 52 -12.50 -3.32 -11.27
N MET A 53 -11.38 -3.57 -10.62
CA MET A 53 -11.34 -4.00 -9.21
C MET A 53 -11.67 -2.89 -8.19
N GLY A 54 -11.72 -1.62 -8.65
CA GLY A 54 -11.92 -0.49 -7.75
C GLY A 54 -10.66 -0.10 -6.98
N LEU A 55 -10.84 0.43 -5.76
CA LEU A 55 -9.78 0.88 -4.87
C LEU A 55 -9.78 0.03 -3.60
N PRO A 56 -8.60 -0.21 -2.97
CA PRO A 56 -8.54 -0.94 -1.71
C PRO A 56 -9.19 -0.12 -0.57
N ASP A 57 -9.50 -0.79 0.54
CA ASP A 57 -9.91 -0.12 1.76
C ASP A 57 -8.75 0.73 2.31
N ALA A 58 -9.03 2.00 2.63
CA ALA A 58 -8.07 2.85 3.31
C ALA A 58 -7.87 2.36 4.75
N LYS A 59 -6.62 2.16 5.17
CA LYS A 59 -6.26 1.63 6.50
C LYS A 59 -5.70 2.71 7.43
N ALA A 60 -5.15 3.77 6.87
CA ALA A 60 -4.61 4.88 7.63
C ALA A 60 -5.63 6.01 7.79
N ALA A 61 -5.60 6.69 8.94
CA ALA A 61 -6.30 7.94 9.12
C ALA A 61 -5.41 9.13 8.71
N TYR A 62 -6.05 10.25 8.40
CA TYR A 62 -5.36 11.48 8.00
C TYR A 62 -5.87 12.68 8.78
N VAL A 63 -4.93 13.52 9.21
CA VAL A 63 -5.19 14.85 9.75
C VAL A 63 -4.57 15.86 8.79
N VAL A 64 -5.34 16.81 8.32
CA VAL A 64 -4.86 17.86 7.43
C VAL A 64 -4.71 19.16 8.21
N LEU A 65 -3.54 19.78 8.13
CA LEU A 65 -3.25 21.11 8.63
C LEU A 65 -3.15 22.06 7.44
N GLY A 66 -4.11 22.96 7.33
CA GLY A 66 -4.30 23.87 6.19
C GLY A 66 -5.43 23.40 5.26
N GLU A 67 -5.33 23.68 3.98
CA GLU A 67 -6.32 23.28 2.98
C GLU A 67 -6.17 21.83 2.52
N ASP A 68 -7.25 21.29 1.94
CA ASP A 68 -7.29 19.92 1.41
C ASP A 68 -6.18 19.67 0.38
N PRO A 69 -5.25 18.73 0.63
CA PRO A 69 -4.18 18.41 -0.30
C PRO A 69 -4.63 17.55 -1.49
N THR A 70 -5.83 16.98 -1.47
CA THR A 70 -6.31 16.02 -2.49
C THR A 70 -6.12 16.51 -3.94
N PRO A 71 -6.36 17.79 -4.29
CA PRO A 71 -6.16 18.28 -5.65
C PRO A 71 -4.70 18.33 -6.10
N LEU A 72 -3.74 18.25 -5.16
CA LEU A 72 -2.31 18.29 -5.42
C LEU A 72 -1.72 16.90 -5.66
N LEU A 73 -2.38 15.86 -5.15
CA LEU A 73 -1.89 14.50 -5.16
C LEU A 73 -2.15 13.81 -6.51
N ASP A 74 -1.29 12.87 -6.87
CA ASP A 74 -1.50 12.05 -8.06
C ASP A 74 -2.80 11.24 -7.94
N PRO A 75 -3.69 11.28 -8.95
CA PRO A 75 -4.97 10.61 -8.88
C PRO A 75 -4.87 9.10 -9.14
N ILE A 76 -5.60 8.29 -8.35
CA ILE A 76 -5.83 6.88 -8.63
C ILE A 76 -7.31 6.64 -8.95
N ARG A 77 -7.58 5.96 -10.05
CA ARG A 77 -8.94 5.67 -10.55
C ARG A 77 -9.32 4.21 -10.46
N GLY A 78 -8.36 3.34 -10.46
CA GLY A 78 -8.53 1.90 -10.35
C GLY A 78 -7.23 1.26 -9.90
N SER A 79 -7.31 0.05 -9.37
CA SER A 79 -6.14 -0.62 -8.83
C SER A 79 -6.10 -2.10 -9.21
N VAL A 80 -4.90 -2.68 -9.16
CA VAL A 80 -4.71 -4.12 -9.01
C VAL A 80 -4.25 -4.36 -7.59
N MET A 81 -5.01 -5.13 -6.85
CA MET A 81 -4.84 -5.32 -5.42
C MET A 81 -4.99 -6.78 -5.03
N SER A 82 -4.62 -7.12 -3.82
CA SER A 82 -4.78 -8.46 -3.26
C SER A 82 -6.25 -8.85 -3.12
N LEU A 83 -6.52 -10.15 -3.00
CA LEU A 83 -7.88 -10.66 -2.81
C LEU A 83 -8.53 -10.10 -1.53
N PRO A 84 -9.85 -9.92 -1.52
CA PRO A 84 -10.57 -9.34 -0.37
C PRO A 84 -10.27 -10.03 0.99
N PRO A 85 -10.14 -11.37 1.08
CA PRO A 85 -9.79 -12.00 2.36
C PRO A 85 -8.43 -11.56 2.93
N TYR A 86 -7.43 -11.31 2.07
CA TYR A 86 -6.13 -10.78 2.50
C TYR A 86 -6.24 -9.34 2.97
N GLN A 87 -6.99 -8.51 2.23
CA GLN A 87 -7.21 -7.12 2.61
C GLN A 87 -7.93 -6.99 3.96
N ALA A 88 -8.87 -7.90 4.25
CA ALA A 88 -9.63 -7.87 5.49
C ALA A 88 -8.73 -8.03 6.74
N VAL A 89 -7.68 -8.85 6.66
CA VAL A 89 -6.78 -9.15 7.80
C VAL A 89 -5.52 -8.28 7.83
N ALA A 90 -5.19 -7.63 6.72
CA ALA A 90 -4.01 -6.76 6.66
C ALA A 90 -4.20 -5.50 7.51
N GLU A 91 -3.13 -5.11 8.21
CA GLU A 91 -3.08 -3.90 9.04
C GLU A 91 -2.84 -2.63 8.23
N GLY A 92 -2.17 -2.75 7.09
CA GLY A 92 -1.86 -1.65 6.20
C GLY A 92 -2.07 -1.97 4.73
N SER A 93 -2.26 -0.91 3.92
CA SER A 93 -2.33 -0.99 2.47
C SER A 93 -1.67 0.26 1.86
N GLY A 94 -0.72 0.06 0.95
CA GLY A 94 0.02 1.15 0.32
C GLY A 94 0.27 0.94 -1.15
N THR A 95 0.39 2.04 -1.91
CA THR A 95 0.69 1.97 -3.33
C THR A 95 2.16 1.64 -3.58
N ILE A 96 2.41 0.76 -4.56
CA ILE A 96 3.73 0.47 -5.10
C ILE A 96 3.94 1.12 -6.47
N SER A 97 3.02 1.96 -6.89
CA SER A 97 3.15 2.73 -8.14
C SER A 97 4.20 3.82 -7.95
N LEU A 98 5.23 3.76 -8.76
CA LEU A 98 6.22 4.82 -8.87
C LEU A 98 5.63 5.95 -9.73
N GLY A 99 6.04 7.17 -9.44
CA GLY A 99 5.78 8.31 -10.31
C GLY A 99 6.40 8.13 -11.70
N GLN A 100 6.25 9.13 -12.55
CA GLN A 100 6.91 9.10 -13.86
C GLN A 100 8.43 9.21 -13.69
N ALA A 101 9.16 8.42 -14.47
CA ALA A 101 10.59 8.59 -14.61
C ALA A 101 10.89 9.90 -15.36
N ASP A 102 12.01 10.52 -15.05
CA ASP A 102 12.54 11.66 -15.78
C ASP A 102 12.88 11.28 -17.24
N SER A 103 13.18 12.28 -18.05
CA SER A 103 13.48 12.08 -19.48
C SER A 103 14.69 11.13 -19.75
N ASP A 104 15.51 10.92 -18.75
CA ASP A 104 16.65 9.98 -18.79
C ASP A 104 16.32 8.58 -18.25
N GLY A 105 15.05 8.31 -17.91
CA GLY A 105 14.59 7.04 -17.36
C GLY A 105 14.85 6.83 -15.87
N VAL A 106 15.38 7.82 -15.17
CA VAL A 106 15.66 7.73 -13.73
C VAL A 106 14.47 8.26 -12.93
N VAL A 107 13.99 7.48 -11.96
CA VAL A 107 12.96 7.92 -11.01
C VAL A 107 13.63 8.69 -9.88
N ARG A 108 13.44 10.00 -9.81
CA ARG A 108 14.02 10.85 -8.76
C ARG A 108 13.01 11.30 -7.71
N GLN A 109 11.74 11.11 -7.99
CA GLN A 109 10.66 11.49 -7.10
C GLN A 109 9.67 10.33 -7.01
N VAL A 110 9.14 10.10 -5.82
CA VAL A 110 8.06 9.13 -5.59
C VAL A 110 6.91 9.80 -4.87
N PRO A 111 5.66 9.56 -5.29
CA PRO A 111 4.50 10.07 -4.57
C PRO A 111 4.43 9.38 -3.21
N MET A 112 4.38 10.18 -2.14
CA MET A 112 4.19 9.64 -0.78
C MET A 112 2.73 9.36 -0.50
N PHE A 113 1.85 10.11 -1.15
CA PHE A 113 0.39 9.97 -1.08
C PHE A 113 -0.21 10.10 -2.47
N ILE A 114 -1.30 9.37 -2.69
CA ILE A 114 -2.13 9.45 -3.89
C ILE A 114 -3.59 9.64 -3.51
N ALA A 115 -4.35 10.32 -4.36
CA ALA A 115 -5.76 10.63 -4.11
C ALA A 115 -6.69 9.67 -4.86
N GLY A 116 -7.55 8.98 -4.14
CA GLY A 116 -8.60 8.13 -4.72
C GLY A 116 -9.79 8.92 -5.24
N THR A 117 -10.45 8.41 -6.27
CA THR A 117 -11.73 8.96 -6.76
C THR A 117 -12.88 8.82 -5.76
N ASN A 118 -12.69 8.02 -4.71
CA ASN A 118 -13.61 7.86 -3.58
C ASN A 118 -13.41 8.93 -2.48
N GLY A 119 -12.48 9.87 -2.67
CA GLY A 119 -12.14 10.90 -1.68
C GLY A 119 -11.15 10.44 -0.60
N GLU A 120 -10.67 9.20 -0.66
CA GLU A 120 -9.68 8.69 0.26
C GLU A 120 -8.25 9.01 -0.21
N ILE A 121 -7.34 9.12 0.74
CA ILE A 121 -5.90 9.26 0.48
C ILE A 121 -5.23 7.91 0.78
N TYR A 122 -4.28 7.54 -0.05
CA TYR A 122 -3.53 6.29 0.09
C TYR A 122 -2.04 6.59 0.18
N PRO A 123 -1.32 6.03 1.16
CA PRO A 123 0.12 6.20 1.30
C PRO A 123 0.90 5.33 0.32
N ALA A 124 2.15 5.68 0.05
CA ALA A 124 3.12 4.75 -0.54
C ALA A 124 3.35 3.55 0.39
N LEU A 125 3.63 2.37 -0.17
CA LEU A 125 3.84 1.14 0.61
C LEU A 125 4.94 1.29 1.66
N ALA A 126 6.06 1.93 1.32
CA ALA A 126 7.16 2.19 2.25
C ALA A 126 6.72 3.06 3.43
N LEU A 127 5.89 4.07 3.16
CA LEU A 127 5.38 4.97 4.18
C LEU A 127 4.35 4.27 5.08
N GLU A 128 3.48 3.46 4.51
CA GLU A 128 2.52 2.65 5.27
C GLU A 128 3.24 1.62 6.16
N THR A 129 4.32 1.02 5.64
CA THR A 129 5.17 0.11 6.42
C THR A 129 5.78 0.82 7.62
N LEU A 130 6.28 2.04 7.44
CA LEU A 130 6.81 2.85 8.53
C LEU A 130 5.71 3.17 9.57
N ARG A 131 4.51 3.57 9.14
CA ARG A 131 3.38 3.86 10.03
C ARG A 131 3.03 2.65 10.92
N VAL A 132 2.89 1.48 10.32
CA VAL A 132 2.56 0.24 11.04
C VAL A 132 3.69 -0.16 11.96
N ALA A 133 4.96 -0.07 11.53
CA ALA A 133 6.12 -0.39 12.36
C ALA A 133 6.25 0.52 13.60
N LEU A 134 5.80 1.78 13.50
CA LEU A 134 5.74 2.72 14.62
C LEU A 134 4.53 2.51 15.53
N GLY A 135 3.59 1.62 15.17
CA GLY A 135 2.31 1.47 15.86
C GLY A 135 1.38 2.68 15.74
N ASP A 136 1.64 3.55 14.77
CA ASP A 136 0.87 4.77 14.55
C ASP A 136 -0.37 4.48 13.69
N LYS A 137 -1.41 5.29 13.84
CA LYS A 137 -2.67 5.12 13.09
C LYS A 137 -2.92 6.25 12.10
N THR A 138 -2.17 7.33 12.19
CA THR A 138 -2.53 8.59 11.55
C THR A 138 -1.33 9.24 10.87
N PHE A 139 -1.53 9.75 9.66
CA PHE A 139 -0.63 10.71 9.03
C PHE A 139 -1.12 12.13 9.26
N VAL A 140 -0.21 13.07 9.49
CA VAL A 140 -0.51 14.50 9.49
C VAL A 140 0.05 15.10 8.21
N LEU A 141 -0.81 15.65 7.36
CA LEU A 141 -0.46 16.30 6.10
C LEU A 141 -0.53 17.82 6.31
N LYS A 142 0.51 18.54 5.89
CA LYS A 142 0.57 19.99 6.03
C LYS A 142 0.66 20.66 4.68
N THR A 143 -0.21 21.64 4.47
CA THR A 143 -0.21 22.51 3.29
C THR A 143 0.26 23.93 3.61
N SER A 144 0.56 24.72 2.58
CA SER A 144 1.16 26.06 2.69
C SER A 144 0.38 27.03 3.56
N GLU A 145 -0.92 26.84 3.74
CA GLU A 145 -1.77 27.75 4.53
C GLU A 145 -1.89 27.37 6.01
N ALA A 146 -1.24 26.26 6.43
CA ALA A 146 -1.32 25.77 7.81
C ALA A 146 -0.76 26.75 8.87
N SER A 147 0.12 27.68 8.48
CA SER A 147 0.79 28.61 9.40
C SER A 147 0.01 29.90 9.65
N GLY A 148 -1.14 30.11 9.00
CA GLY A 148 -1.92 31.37 9.11
C GLY A 148 -1.24 32.59 8.52
N GLU A 149 -0.06 32.44 7.92
CA GLU A 149 0.56 33.46 7.12
C GLU A 149 -0.19 33.50 5.78
N PHE A 150 -0.84 34.64 5.54
CA PHE A 150 -1.50 34.89 4.25
C PHE A 150 -0.43 34.95 3.15
N SER A 151 0.02 33.81 2.71
CA SER A 151 0.69 33.72 1.42
C SER A 151 -0.39 33.82 0.36
N ALA A 152 -0.40 34.93 -0.38
CA ALA A 152 -1.14 35.04 -1.64
C ALA A 152 -0.54 34.06 -2.68
N GLY A 153 -0.31 32.84 -2.26
CA GLY A 153 0.44 31.80 -2.96
C GLY A 153 -0.43 30.63 -3.38
N THR A 154 0.07 29.88 -4.31
CA THR A 154 -0.53 28.66 -4.79
C THR A 154 -0.55 27.61 -3.68
N LEU A 155 -1.67 26.92 -3.48
CA LEU A 155 -1.76 25.76 -2.58
C LEU A 155 -0.63 24.76 -2.90
N ALA A 156 0.07 24.31 -1.86
CA ALA A 156 1.18 23.35 -1.99
C ALA A 156 1.25 22.49 -0.72
N MET A 157 1.61 21.22 -0.86
CA MET A 157 2.07 20.45 0.28
C MET A 157 3.45 20.95 0.71
N THR A 158 3.73 20.92 2.01
CA THR A 158 5.03 21.33 2.56
C THR A 158 5.73 20.17 3.24
N GLU A 159 5.01 19.40 4.02
CA GLU A 159 5.54 18.28 4.79
C GLU A 159 4.43 17.32 5.18
N PHE A 160 4.81 16.13 5.61
CA PHE A 160 3.95 15.23 6.36
C PHE A 160 4.65 14.75 7.63
N LYS A 161 3.84 14.25 8.58
CA LYS A 161 4.34 13.65 9.81
C LYS A 161 3.76 12.25 9.99
N VAL A 162 4.60 11.31 10.46
CA VAL A 162 4.23 9.98 10.93
C VAL A 162 5.07 9.66 12.17
N GLY A 163 4.44 9.35 13.29
CA GLY A 163 5.14 9.24 14.56
C GLY A 163 5.93 10.49 14.90
N GLU A 164 7.22 10.33 15.13
CA GLU A 164 8.15 11.44 15.39
C GLU A 164 8.80 12.00 14.10
N PHE A 165 8.60 11.34 12.96
CA PHE A 165 9.20 11.75 11.70
C PHE A 165 8.40 12.86 11.04
N GLN A 166 9.08 13.96 10.75
CA GLN A 166 8.57 15.08 9.97
C GLN A 166 9.38 15.17 8.69
N VAL A 167 8.71 15.00 7.55
CA VAL A 167 9.35 14.79 6.26
C VAL A 167 8.88 15.87 5.29
N PRO A 168 9.78 16.74 4.79
CA PRO A 168 9.45 17.70 3.75
C PRO A 168 9.20 17.00 2.43
N VAL A 169 8.23 17.52 1.66
CA VAL A 169 7.85 17.03 0.34
C VAL A 169 7.78 18.16 -0.67
N THR A 170 7.70 17.81 -1.94
CA THR A 170 7.41 18.77 -3.01
C THR A 170 5.96 19.25 -2.92
N ALA A 171 5.62 20.29 -3.68
CA ALA A 171 4.28 20.89 -3.69
C ALA A 171 3.14 19.89 -3.97
N ASN A 172 3.42 18.82 -4.66
CA ASN A 172 2.47 17.74 -4.98
C ASN A 172 2.66 16.47 -4.12
N GLY A 173 3.34 16.57 -2.99
CA GLY A 173 3.47 15.45 -2.03
C GLY A 173 4.48 14.37 -2.42
N HIS A 174 5.41 14.67 -3.33
CA HIS A 174 6.46 13.71 -3.69
C HIS A 174 7.69 13.87 -2.81
N LEU A 175 8.35 12.75 -2.53
CA LEU A 175 9.66 12.70 -1.88
C LEU A 175 10.76 12.61 -2.92
N LEU A 176 11.80 13.42 -2.77
CA LEU A 176 13.02 13.31 -3.57
C LEU A 176 13.85 12.10 -3.09
N ILE A 177 14.18 11.20 -4.02
CA ILE A 177 14.97 10.01 -3.69
C ILE A 177 16.44 10.40 -3.54
N TYR A 178 17.01 10.09 -2.39
CA TYR A 178 18.44 10.15 -2.19
C TYR A 178 19.06 8.77 -2.46
N TYR A 179 19.65 8.61 -3.64
CA TYR A 179 20.32 7.36 -4.00
C TYR A 179 21.64 7.21 -3.24
N SER A 180 21.74 6.14 -2.44
CA SER A 180 22.99 5.74 -1.80
C SER A 180 23.79 4.78 -2.72
N ARG A 181 25.06 4.57 -2.39
CA ARG A 181 25.84 3.49 -3.01
C ARG A 181 25.27 2.13 -2.60
N ASN A 182 25.43 1.14 -3.48
CA ASN A 182 25.05 -0.22 -3.15
C ASN A 182 25.86 -0.72 -1.94
N ASP A 183 25.16 -1.08 -0.90
CA ASP A 183 25.74 -1.67 0.34
C ASP A 183 25.11 -3.05 0.56
N PRO A 184 25.85 -4.13 0.30
CA PRO A 184 25.34 -5.49 0.48
C PRO A 184 24.88 -5.80 1.90
N SER A 185 25.38 -5.08 2.93
CA SER A 185 24.96 -5.29 4.31
C SER A 185 23.51 -4.90 4.61
N LEU A 186 22.90 -4.10 3.71
CA LEU A 186 21.48 -3.70 3.82
C LEU A 186 20.51 -4.74 3.23
N TYR A 187 21.03 -5.83 2.67
CA TYR A 187 20.22 -6.85 2.03
C TYR A 187 20.29 -8.15 2.83
N LEU A 188 19.14 -8.69 3.15
CA LEU A 188 19.02 -10.04 3.69
C LEU A 188 18.33 -10.92 2.65
N SER A 189 18.97 -12.03 2.29
CA SER A 189 18.40 -12.99 1.36
C SER A 189 17.19 -13.68 1.99
N ALA A 190 16.06 -13.74 1.29
CA ALA A 190 14.89 -14.50 1.75
C ALA A 190 15.25 -15.99 2.00
N ARG A 191 16.17 -16.56 1.23
CA ARG A 191 16.69 -17.91 1.44
C ARG A 191 17.40 -18.04 2.78
N ASP A 192 18.22 -17.06 3.16
CA ASP A 192 18.96 -17.09 4.42
C ASP A 192 17.98 -16.93 5.58
N LEU A 193 17.00 -16.02 5.44
CA LEU A 193 15.93 -15.84 6.43
C LEU A 193 15.13 -17.14 6.67
N LEU A 194 14.76 -17.85 5.59
CA LEU A 194 14.00 -19.10 5.68
C LEU A 194 14.82 -20.27 6.26
N ASN A 195 16.14 -20.15 6.30
CA ASN A 195 17.02 -21.16 6.89
C ASN A 195 17.46 -20.83 8.32
N LEU A 196 17.05 -19.68 8.86
CA LEU A 196 17.30 -19.36 10.27
C LEU A 196 16.49 -20.30 11.17
N SER A 197 17.10 -20.73 12.27
CA SER A 197 16.39 -21.43 13.34
C SER A 197 15.51 -20.47 14.14
N ASP A 198 14.50 -21.00 14.85
CA ASP A 198 13.60 -20.20 15.68
C ASP A 198 14.38 -19.39 16.75
N GLU A 199 15.54 -19.88 17.21
CA GLU A 199 16.40 -19.20 18.18
C GLU A 199 17.13 -17.98 17.57
N GLU A 200 17.38 -18.00 16.25
CA GLU A 200 18.06 -16.90 15.53
C GLU A 200 17.08 -15.83 15.04
N LEU A 201 15.76 -16.10 15.04
CA LEU A 201 14.71 -15.19 14.62
C LEU A 201 14.22 -14.27 15.77
N VAL A 202 14.58 -14.56 17.02
CA VAL A 202 14.21 -13.75 18.18
C VAL A 202 15.37 -12.82 18.52
N PRO A 203 15.18 -11.49 18.49
CA PRO A 203 16.21 -10.51 18.88
C PRO A 203 16.47 -10.52 20.38
#